data_460e9bcefa36e9bb0e3c6d967b0e5d45
#
_entry.id   460e9bcefa36e9bb0e3c6d967b0e5d45
#
_cell.length_a   1.000
_cell.length_b   1.000
_cell.length_c   1.000
_cell.angle_alpha   90.00
_cell.angle_beta   90.00
_cell.angle_gamma   90.00
#
_symmetry.space_group_name_H-M   'P 1'
#
loop_
_entity.id
_entity.type
_entity.pdbx_description
1 polymer ?
#
loop_
_entity_poly.entity_id
_entity_poly.type
_entity_poly.pdbx_seq_one_letter_code
_entity_poly.pdbx_strand_id
1 'polypeptide(L)'
;VGATVSVGLPRSAFAPVARARKHLLIAGGIGITPMMSHLRSAARWRRDVQLLYVFRDSAAAHLDEVTALAGPRAELFTDRHSFADRLAQTLRTQPIGTHLYVCGPAAMIDAVTAAAVDAGWPESRIHLERFGIDALDAGDPFRVELTASGRTVDVPAGTSMLEALENEGIVVPNLCRQGVCGECRIPLAGGIPVHRDLYLTPEEKDAGNAIMPCVSRASAA
;
A
#
# COMPACT_ATOMS: atom_id res chain seq x y z
N VAL A 1 21.63 -0.35 -20.88
CA VAL A 1 20.89 -1.19 -21.81
C VAL A 1 21.67 -2.48 -22.00
N GLY A 2 20.99 -3.67 -21.96
CA GLY A 2 21.62 -4.99 -22.18
C GLY A 2 22.13 -5.70 -20.93
N ALA A 3 21.98 -5.15 -19.73
CA ALA A 3 22.29 -5.86 -18.49
C ALA A 3 21.22 -6.93 -18.19
N THR A 4 21.67 -8.10 -17.72
CA THR A 4 20.79 -9.16 -17.24
C THR A 4 20.45 -8.90 -15.77
N VAL A 5 19.16 -8.99 -15.42
CA VAL A 5 18.67 -8.86 -14.03
C VAL A 5 17.88 -10.10 -13.66
N SER A 6 18.01 -10.53 -12.40
CA SER A 6 17.14 -11.58 -11.85
C SER A 6 15.88 -10.94 -11.34
N VAL A 7 14.73 -11.48 -11.74
CA VAL A 7 13.42 -10.95 -11.38
C VAL A 7 12.63 -12.05 -10.67
N GLY A 8 12.13 -11.77 -9.47
CA GLY A 8 11.18 -12.64 -8.77
C GLY A 8 9.79 -12.60 -9.41
N LEU A 9 8.94 -13.55 -9.06
CA LEU A 9 7.53 -13.53 -9.50
C LEU A 9 6.84 -12.29 -8.95
N PRO A 10 6.06 -11.58 -9.78
CA PRO A 10 5.31 -10.41 -9.32
C PRO A 10 4.28 -10.81 -8.28
N ARG A 11 4.16 -10.02 -7.22
CA ARG A 11 3.14 -10.16 -6.17
C ARG A 11 2.33 -8.89 -6.11
N SER A 12 1.03 -8.99 -5.83
CA SER A 12 0.17 -7.82 -5.70
C SER A 12 -0.80 -8.03 -4.53
N ALA A 13 -0.75 -7.11 -3.55
CA ALA A 13 -1.75 -6.98 -2.48
C ALA A 13 -2.90 -6.05 -2.87
N PHE A 14 -2.80 -5.37 -4.01
CA PHE A 14 -3.73 -4.35 -4.49
C PHE A 14 -4.29 -4.71 -5.87
N ALA A 15 -4.52 -6.01 -6.12
CA ALA A 15 -5.02 -6.49 -7.40
C ALA A 15 -6.49 -6.11 -7.64
N PRO A 16 -6.89 -5.82 -8.89
CA PRO A 16 -8.30 -5.56 -9.21
C PRO A 16 -9.15 -6.82 -9.01
N VAL A 17 -10.26 -6.69 -8.29
CA VAL A 17 -11.22 -7.79 -8.11
C VAL A 17 -11.87 -8.12 -9.45
N ALA A 18 -11.61 -9.32 -9.95
CA ALA A 18 -12.00 -9.74 -11.29
C ALA A 18 -13.52 -9.75 -11.51
N ARG A 19 -14.33 -9.99 -10.48
CA ARG A 19 -15.78 -10.06 -10.55
C ARG A 19 -16.49 -8.75 -10.19
N ALA A 20 -15.72 -7.68 -9.90
CA ALA A 20 -16.31 -6.37 -9.64
C ALA A 20 -17.08 -5.87 -10.85
N ARG A 21 -18.24 -5.28 -10.62
CA ARG A 21 -19.04 -4.65 -11.67
C ARG A 21 -18.37 -3.41 -12.23
N LYS A 22 -17.72 -2.63 -11.36
CA LYS A 22 -17.00 -1.41 -11.71
C LYS A 22 -15.83 -1.21 -10.72
N HIS A 23 -14.76 -0.59 -11.16
CA HIS A 23 -13.67 -0.15 -10.32
C HIS A 23 -13.69 1.37 -10.21
N LEU A 24 -13.88 1.90 -9.01
CA LEU A 24 -13.71 3.30 -8.68
C LEU A 24 -12.29 3.50 -8.14
N LEU A 25 -11.47 4.22 -8.89
CA LEU A 25 -10.06 4.47 -8.59
C LEU A 25 -9.91 5.88 -8.04
N ILE A 26 -9.26 6.01 -6.89
CA ILE A 26 -8.99 7.30 -6.24
C ILE A 26 -7.49 7.44 -6.06
N ALA A 27 -6.89 8.41 -6.74
CA ALA A 27 -5.44 8.63 -6.73
C ALA A 27 -5.07 10.00 -6.18
N GLY A 28 -4.03 10.05 -5.34
CA GLY A 28 -3.43 11.28 -4.84
C GLY A 28 -1.94 11.36 -5.17
N GLY A 29 -1.53 12.34 -6.00
CA GLY A 29 -0.12 12.51 -6.40
C GLY A 29 0.48 11.24 -6.98
N ILE A 30 1.59 10.75 -6.41
CA ILE A 30 2.28 9.53 -6.87
C ILE A 30 1.43 8.25 -6.70
N GLY A 31 0.35 8.29 -5.90
CA GLY A 31 -0.62 7.20 -5.78
C GLY A 31 -1.35 6.85 -7.08
N ILE A 32 -1.11 7.60 -8.15
CA ILE A 32 -1.55 7.24 -9.51
C ILE A 32 -0.83 5.99 -10.04
N THR A 33 0.37 5.68 -9.57
CA THR A 33 1.19 4.60 -10.13
C THR A 33 0.54 3.21 -10.04
N PRO A 34 -0.04 2.75 -8.92
CA PRO A 34 -0.79 1.49 -8.91
C PRO A 34 -2.07 1.58 -9.74
N MET A 35 -2.72 2.76 -9.82
CA MET A 35 -3.91 2.94 -10.65
C MET A 35 -3.63 2.77 -12.14
N MET A 36 -2.40 3.04 -12.61
CA MET A 36 -2.02 2.75 -13.99
C MET A 36 -2.13 1.26 -14.31
N SER A 37 -1.76 0.38 -13.40
CA SER A 37 -1.95 -1.07 -13.55
C SER A 37 -3.44 -1.44 -13.66
N HIS A 38 -4.29 -0.83 -12.82
CA HIS A 38 -5.74 -1.02 -12.89
C HIS A 38 -6.33 -0.50 -14.20
N LEU A 39 -5.92 0.67 -14.68
CA LEU A 39 -6.38 1.25 -15.95
C LEU A 39 -5.98 0.40 -17.15
N ARG A 40 -4.72 -0.08 -17.19
CA ARG A 40 -4.24 -0.99 -18.24
C ARG A 40 -5.01 -2.31 -18.22
N SER A 41 -5.26 -2.87 -17.03
CA SER A 41 -6.08 -4.07 -16.86
C SER A 41 -7.52 -3.83 -17.33
N ALA A 42 -8.13 -2.68 -16.98
CA ALA A 42 -9.47 -2.32 -17.38
C ALA A 42 -9.58 -2.16 -18.90
N ALA A 43 -8.61 -1.52 -19.54
CA ALA A 43 -8.54 -1.38 -20.98
C ALA A 43 -8.42 -2.76 -21.69
N ARG A 44 -7.53 -3.64 -21.19
CA ARG A 44 -7.33 -4.98 -21.75
C ARG A 44 -8.56 -5.87 -21.64
N TRP A 45 -9.25 -5.82 -20.50
CA TRP A 45 -10.37 -6.71 -20.20
C TRP A 45 -11.74 -6.06 -20.35
N ARG A 46 -11.79 -4.83 -20.93
CA ARG A 46 -13.01 -4.05 -21.15
C ARG A 46 -13.87 -3.90 -19.89
N ARG A 47 -13.21 -3.58 -18.77
CA ARG A 47 -13.87 -3.39 -17.48
C ARG A 47 -14.32 -1.95 -17.31
N ASP A 48 -15.44 -1.77 -16.62
CA ASP A 48 -15.91 -0.44 -16.23
C ASP A 48 -15.00 0.12 -15.14
N VAL A 49 -14.48 1.33 -15.39
CA VAL A 49 -13.56 2.03 -14.50
C VAL A 49 -13.86 3.52 -14.50
N GLN A 50 -13.78 4.13 -13.34
CA GLN A 50 -13.80 5.59 -13.16
C GLN A 50 -12.61 5.96 -12.29
N LEU A 51 -11.92 7.04 -12.64
CA LEU A 51 -10.78 7.55 -11.90
C LEU A 51 -11.07 8.98 -11.43
N LEU A 52 -10.85 9.25 -10.14
CA LEU A 52 -10.68 10.59 -9.59
C LEU A 52 -9.22 10.76 -9.20
N TYR A 53 -8.52 11.69 -9.81
CA TYR A 53 -7.10 11.92 -9.58
C TYR A 53 -6.83 13.36 -9.14
N VAL A 54 -6.37 13.52 -7.90
CA VAL A 54 -5.97 14.81 -7.32
C VAL A 54 -4.46 14.91 -7.24
N PHE A 55 -3.89 16.03 -7.71
CA PHE A 55 -2.45 16.26 -7.74
C PHE A 55 -2.14 17.76 -7.62
N ARG A 56 -0.86 18.11 -7.41
CA ARG A 56 -0.37 19.47 -7.52
C ARG A 56 0.03 19.74 -8.97
N ASP A 57 -0.29 20.89 -9.51
CA ASP A 57 0.00 21.23 -10.93
C ASP A 57 1.43 20.96 -11.36
N SER A 58 2.39 21.20 -10.46
CA SER A 58 3.82 20.96 -10.74
C SER A 58 4.28 19.50 -10.61
N ALA A 59 3.39 18.57 -10.20
CA ALA A 59 3.74 17.20 -9.83
C ALA A 59 2.76 16.15 -10.36
N ALA A 60 2.11 16.44 -11.47
CA ALA A 60 1.21 15.50 -12.14
C ALA A 60 2.01 14.39 -12.83
N ALA A 61 1.81 13.14 -12.42
CA ALA A 61 2.45 12.00 -13.05
C ALA A 61 1.47 11.29 -14.00
N HIS A 62 1.99 10.75 -15.11
CA HIS A 62 1.26 9.90 -16.06
C HIS A 62 0.02 10.51 -16.73
N LEU A 63 -0.13 11.83 -16.81
CA LEU A 63 -1.34 12.49 -17.34
C LEU A 63 -1.70 12.05 -18.76
N ASP A 64 -0.73 11.99 -19.66
CA ASP A 64 -0.97 11.58 -21.05
C ASP A 64 -1.49 10.15 -21.13
N GLU A 65 -0.88 9.25 -20.36
CA GLU A 65 -1.29 7.85 -20.34
C GLU A 65 -2.64 7.66 -19.65
N VAL A 66 -2.92 8.39 -18.56
CA VAL A 66 -4.24 8.42 -17.89
C VAL A 66 -5.31 8.86 -18.90
N THR A 67 -5.05 9.94 -19.62
CA THR A 67 -5.98 10.47 -20.63
C THR A 67 -6.22 9.47 -21.75
N ALA A 68 -5.17 8.82 -22.23
CA ALA A 68 -5.27 7.81 -23.28
C ALA A 68 -6.05 6.55 -22.85
N LEU A 69 -5.86 6.09 -21.60
CA LEU A 69 -6.49 4.86 -21.10
C LEU A 69 -7.91 5.07 -20.58
N ALA A 70 -8.15 6.16 -19.87
CA ALA A 70 -9.41 6.41 -19.19
C ALA A 70 -10.32 7.38 -19.97
N GLY A 71 -9.76 8.34 -20.70
CA GLY A 71 -10.50 9.38 -21.41
C GLY A 71 -11.49 10.10 -20.49
N PRO A 72 -12.77 10.23 -20.87
CA PRO A 72 -13.77 10.94 -20.05
C PRO A 72 -14.12 10.23 -18.72
N ARG A 73 -13.62 9.04 -18.48
CA ARG A 73 -13.78 8.33 -17.21
C ARG A 73 -12.76 8.75 -16.14
N ALA A 74 -11.78 9.59 -16.50
CA ALA A 74 -10.86 10.22 -15.57
C ALA A 74 -11.27 11.65 -15.31
N GLU A 75 -11.42 11.99 -14.05
CA GLU A 75 -11.64 13.35 -13.57
C GLU A 75 -10.41 13.81 -12.80
N LEU A 76 -9.84 14.93 -13.22
CA LEU A 76 -8.56 15.45 -12.76
C LEU A 76 -8.79 16.69 -11.88
N PHE A 77 -8.13 16.73 -10.73
CA PHE A 77 -8.29 17.80 -9.74
C PHE A 77 -6.93 18.35 -9.30
N THR A 78 -6.80 19.67 -9.30
CA THR A 78 -5.65 20.38 -8.71
C THR A 78 -6.00 21.03 -7.37
N ASP A 79 -7.29 21.05 -7.05
CA ASP A 79 -7.87 21.59 -5.83
C ASP A 79 -8.55 20.51 -4.99
N ARG A 80 -8.23 20.51 -3.67
CA ARG A 80 -8.74 19.52 -2.73
C ARG A 80 -10.23 19.66 -2.42
N HIS A 81 -10.76 20.87 -2.51
CA HIS A 81 -12.16 21.13 -2.20
C HIS A 81 -13.07 20.56 -3.28
N SER A 82 -12.81 20.91 -4.53
CA SER A 82 -13.51 20.35 -5.70
C SER A 82 -13.42 18.83 -5.76
N PHE A 83 -12.25 18.27 -5.42
CA PHE A 83 -12.06 16.82 -5.30
C PHE A 83 -12.96 16.22 -4.22
N ALA A 84 -13.02 16.82 -3.02
CA ALA A 84 -13.80 16.30 -1.90
C ALA A 84 -15.31 16.33 -2.21
N ASP A 85 -15.81 17.40 -2.81
CA ASP A 85 -17.21 17.52 -3.22
C ASP A 85 -17.58 16.46 -4.25
N ARG A 86 -16.71 16.29 -5.26
CA ARG A 86 -16.92 15.29 -6.30
C ARG A 86 -16.83 13.86 -5.76
N LEU A 87 -15.90 13.60 -4.86
CA LEU A 87 -15.78 12.31 -4.16
C LEU A 87 -17.07 11.96 -3.41
N ALA A 88 -17.59 12.88 -2.59
CA ALA A 88 -18.81 12.68 -1.81
C ALA A 88 -20.01 12.36 -2.70
N GLN A 89 -20.15 13.04 -3.83
CA GLN A 89 -21.18 12.76 -4.82
C GLN A 89 -20.97 11.39 -5.47
N THR A 90 -19.73 11.08 -5.87
CA THR A 90 -19.37 9.84 -6.56
C THR A 90 -19.63 8.62 -5.69
N LEU A 91 -19.29 8.66 -4.40
CA LEU A 91 -19.49 7.54 -3.46
C LEU A 91 -20.96 7.15 -3.29
N ARG A 92 -21.89 8.09 -3.41
CA ARG A 92 -23.34 7.87 -3.26
C ARG A 92 -24.02 7.34 -4.52
N THR A 93 -23.39 7.45 -5.69
CA THR A 93 -24.04 7.21 -6.98
C THR A 93 -23.47 5.99 -7.73
N GLN A 94 -22.68 5.15 -7.07
CA GLN A 94 -22.06 3.99 -7.71
C GLN A 94 -23.02 2.80 -7.81
N PRO A 95 -22.92 2.02 -8.90
CA PRO A 95 -23.66 0.77 -9.02
C PRO A 95 -23.27 -0.22 -7.92
N ILE A 96 -24.25 -1.00 -7.44
CA ILE A 96 -23.98 -2.12 -6.53
C ILE A 96 -22.97 -3.07 -7.20
N GLY A 97 -21.96 -3.50 -6.44
CA GLY A 97 -20.87 -4.34 -6.95
C GLY A 97 -19.65 -3.54 -7.44
N THR A 98 -19.65 -2.22 -7.26
CA THR A 98 -18.43 -1.40 -7.43
C THR A 98 -17.45 -1.67 -6.31
N HIS A 99 -16.15 -1.76 -6.64
CA HIS A 99 -15.03 -1.80 -5.70
C HIS A 99 -14.25 -0.50 -5.78
N LEU A 100 -13.97 0.08 -4.62
CA LEU A 100 -13.17 1.29 -4.44
C LEU A 100 -11.70 0.91 -4.23
N TYR A 101 -10.81 1.60 -4.91
CA TYR A 101 -9.36 1.49 -4.76
C TYR A 101 -8.78 2.87 -4.49
N VAL A 102 -8.06 3.05 -3.40
CA VAL A 102 -7.46 4.33 -3.04
C VAL A 102 -5.98 4.21 -2.77
N CYS A 103 -5.19 5.12 -3.34
CA CYS A 103 -3.76 5.26 -3.07
C CYS A 103 -3.35 6.74 -3.12
N GLY A 104 -2.54 7.18 -2.17
CA GLY A 104 -2.10 8.57 -2.05
C GLY A 104 -1.55 8.89 -0.66
N PRO A 105 -1.47 10.17 -0.29
CA PRO A 105 -1.07 10.59 1.06
C PRO A 105 -1.97 9.98 2.14
N ALA A 106 -1.40 9.61 3.30
CA ALA A 106 -2.11 8.92 4.38
C ALA A 106 -3.42 9.63 4.77
N ALA A 107 -3.38 10.93 5.02
CA ALA A 107 -4.56 11.71 5.38
C ALA A 107 -5.67 11.69 4.30
N MET A 108 -5.31 11.59 3.01
CA MET A 108 -6.29 11.43 1.93
C MET A 108 -6.92 10.04 1.95
N ILE A 109 -6.12 9.00 2.14
CA ILE A 109 -6.61 7.61 2.22
C ILE A 109 -7.59 7.48 3.38
N ASP A 110 -7.25 8.03 4.56
CA ASP A 110 -8.11 8.01 5.74
C ASP A 110 -9.44 8.74 5.48
N ALA A 111 -9.38 9.93 4.89
CA ALA A 111 -10.57 10.71 4.56
C ALA A 111 -11.47 10.00 3.52
N VAL A 112 -10.90 9.41 2.47
CA VAL A 112 -11.63 8.65 1.46
C VAL A 112 -12.28 7.41 2.06
N THR A 113 -11.55 6.68 2.89
CA THR A 113 -12.06 5.47 3.55
C THR A 113 -13.22 5.80 4.50
N ALA A 114 -13.06 6.82 5.34
CA ALA A 114 -14.12 7.29 6.23
C ALA A 114 -15.37 7.72 5.44
N ALA A 115 -15.21 8.53 4.40
CA ALA A 115 -16.31 8.97 3.55
C ALA A 115 -17.02 7.81 2.83
N ALA A 116 -16.30 6.76 2.45
CA ALA A 116 -16.88 5.58 1.86
C ALA A 116 -17.71 4.78 2.87
N VAL A 117 -17.18 4.58 4.08
CA VAL A 117 -17.91 3.91 5.19
C VAL A 117 -19.18 4.69 5.54
N ASP A 118 -19.09 6.01 5.68
CA ASP A 118 -20.23 6.90 5.96
C ASP A 118 -21.29 6.86 4.83
N ALA A 119 -20.86 6.64 3.58
CA ALA A 119 -21.75 6.44 2.45
C ALA A 119 -22.32 5.02 2.34
N GLY A 120 -22.05 4.13 3.31
CA GLY A 120 -22.57 2.77 3.39
C GLY A 120 -21.81 1.73 2.57
N TRP A 121 -20.56 2.00 2.18
CA TRP A 121 -19.75 1.00 1.50
C TRP A 121 -19.31 -0.11 2.45
N PRO A 122 -19.47 -1.39 2.08
CA PRO A 122 -18.94 -2.48 2.88
C PRO A 122 -17.39 -2.48 2.81
N GLU A 123 -16.74 -2.70 3.94
CA GLU A 123 -15.27 -2.72 4.05
C GLU A 123 -14.62 -3.68 3.04
N SER A 124 -15.26 -4.83 2.77
CA SER A 124 -14.78 -5.81 1.78
C SER A 124 -14.70 -5.29 0.35
N ARG A 125 -15.24 -4.11 0.07
CA ARG A 125 -15.18 -3.43 -1.24
C ARG A 125 -14.31 -2.18 -1.23
N ILE A 126 -13.65 -1.87 -0.12
CA ILE A 126 -12.72 -0.76 0.02
C ILE A 126 -11.31 -1.33 0.07
N HIS A 127 -10.51 -1.01 -0.93
CA HIS A 127 -9.13 -1.47 -1.06
C HIS A 127 -8.21 -0.25 -1.00
N LEU A 128 -7.16 -0.33 -0.21
CA LEU A 128 -6.21 0.76 -0.06
C LEU A 128 -4.78 0.26 -0.23
N GLU A 129 -3.94 1.09 -0.82
CA GLU A 129 -2.49 0.90 -0.84
C GLU A 129 -1.82 2.14 -0.28
N ARG A 130 -0.98 1.94 0.72
CA ARG A 130 -0.21 3.00 1.36
C ARG A 130 1.25 2.84 1.00
N PHE A 131 1.92 3.95 0.70
CA PHE A 131 3.35 3.97 0.45
C PHE A 131 4.09 4.40 1.71
N GLY A 132 5.08 3.61 2.12
CA GLY A 132 5.91 3.88 3.27
C GLY A 132 5.39 3.29 4.59
N ILE A 133 6.23 3.42 5.62
CA ILE A 133 6.00 2.87 6.96
C ILE A 133 5.02 3.72 7.76
N ASP A 134 4.91 5.01 7.44
CA ASP A 134 3.94 5.95 8.05
C ASP A 134 2.47 5.49 7.95
N ALA A 135 2.25 4.45 7.18
CA ALA A 135 0.95 3.83 6.95
C ALA A 135 0.52 2.84 8.02
N LEU A 136 1.46 2.35 8.82
CA LEU A 136 1.18 1.38 9.88
C LEU A 136 1.07 2.11 11.21
N ASP A 137 0.22 1.56 12.09
CA ASP A 137 0.20 1.97 13.48
C ASP A 137 1.65 2.06 14.02
N ALA A 138 1.98 3.16 14.71
CA ALA A 138 3.30 3.38 15.28
C ALA A 138 3.78 2.18 16.11
N GLY A 139 2.86 1.50 16.79
CA GLY A 139 3.11 0.37 17.66
C GLY A 139 3.98 0.74 18.87
N ASP A 140 4.05 -0.15 19.83
CA ASP A 140 4.89 0.05 21.01
C ASP A 140 6.39 -0.04 20.67
N PRO A 141 7.26 0.69 21.37
CA PRO A 141 8.69 0.51 21.25
C PRO A 141 9.08 -0.89 21.74
N PHE A 142 10.09 -1.47 21.12
CA PHE A 142 10.60 -2.79 21.51
C PHE A 142 12.12 -2.88 21.28
N ARG A 143 12.70 -3.96 21.77
CA ARG A 143 14.14 -4.21 21.69
C ARG A 143 14.43 -5.47 20.89
N VAL A 144 15.47 -5.41 20.07
CA VAL A 144 15.97 -6.53 19.27
C VAL A 144 17.35 -6.91 19.72
N GLU A 145 17.57 -8.18 20.03
CA GLU A 145 18.87 -8.77 20.27
C GLU A 145 19.35 -9.49 19.01
N LEU A 146 20.53 -9.16 18.55
CA LEU A 146 21.17 -9.78 17.39
C LEU A 146 22.04 -10.95 17.85
N THR A 147 21.53 -12.16 17.70
CA THR A 147 22.18 -13.37 18.23
C THR A 147 23.62 -13.60 17.72
N ALA A 148 23.90 -13.19 16.48
CA ALA A 148 25.24 -13.37 15.89
C ALA A 148 26.29 -12.40 16.45
N SER A 149 25.92 -11.20 16.88
CA SER A 149 26.84 -10.17 17.36
C SER A 149 26.68 -9.84 18.85
N GLY A 150 25.61 -10.31 19.49
CA GLY A 150 25.24 -9.94 20.87
C GLY A 150 24.82 -8.46 21.01
N ARG A 151 24.71 -7.72 19.91
CA ARG A 151 24.27 -6.33 19.94
C ARG A 151 22.78 -6.23 20.20
N THR A 152 22.40 -5.18 20.89
CA THR A 152 20.99 -4.86 21.13
C THR A 152 20.64 -3.57 20.40
N VAL A 153 19.50 -3.52 19.76
CA VAL A 153 18.97 -2.36 19.04
C VAL A 153 17.59 -2.01 19.59
N ASP A 154 17.43 -0.77 20.02
CA ASP A 154 16.14 -0.24 20.43
C ASP A 154 15.35 0.21 19.17
N VAL A 155 14.10 -0.21 19.06
CA VAL A 155 13.21 0.15 17.97
C VAL A 155 12.10 1.06 18.52
N PRO A 156 12.17 2.37 18.29
CA PRO A 156 11.15 3.31 18.76
C PRO A 156 9.78 3.06 18.14
N ALA A 157 8.74 3.59 18.79
CA ALA A 157 7.44 3.69 18.16
C ALA A 157 7.52 4.49 16.85
N GLY A 158 6.80 4.07 15.81
CA GLY A 158 6.80 4.72 14.50
C GLY A 158 8.02 4.43 13.61
N THR A 159 9.10 3.84 14.14
CA THR A 159 10.28 3.43 13.37
C THR A 159 10.19 1.94 13.07
N SER A 160 10.49 1.50 11.85
CA SER A 160 10.56 0.07 11.55
C SER A 160 11.80 -0.56 12.16
N MET A 161 11.75 -1.88 12.42
CA MET A 161 12.94 -2.62 12.82
C MET A 161 14.03 -2.52 11.76
N LEU A 162 13.67 -2.54 10.47
CA LEU A 162 14.62 -2.39 9.37
C LEU A 162 15.38 -1.06 9.46
N GLU A 163 14.64 0.03 9.64
CA GLU A 163 15.24 1.37 9.75
C GLU A 163 16.10 1.52 11.01
N ALA A 164 15.67 0.99 12.15
CA ALA A 164 16.45 0.98 13.37
C ALA A 164 17.78 0.20 13.20
N LEU A 165 17.72 -0.96 12.51
CA LEU A 165 18.93 -1.74 12.18
C LEU A 165 19.87 -0.97 11.23
N GLU A 166 19.33 -0.32 10.19
CA GLU A 166 20.12 0.50 9.26
C GLU A 166 20.80 1.68 9.96
N ASN A 167 20.10 2.36 10.88
CA ASN A 167 20.66 3.46 11.67
C ASN A 167 21.83 3.00 12.55
N GLU A 168 21.85 1.75 12.97
CA GLU A 168 22.94 1.10 13.69
C GLU A 168 24.03 0.52 12.76
N GLY A 169 23.95 0.77 11.46
CA GLY A 169 24.90 0.28 10.46
C GLY A 169 24.77 -1.21 10.13
N ILE A 170 23.63 -1.82 10.48
CA ILE A 170 23.35 -3.23 10.20
C ILE A 170 22.60 -3.33 8.88
N VAL A 171 23.24 -3.95 7.89
CA VAL A 171 22.68 -4.09 6.55
C VAL A 171 21.75 -5.31 6.50
N VAL A 172 20.49 -5.07 6.21
CA VAL A 172 19.50 -6.10 5.89
C VAL A 172 19.08 -5.92 4.43
N PRO A 173 19.16 -6.96 3.57
CA PRO A 173 18.63 -6.88 2.22
C PRO A 173 17.19 -6.39 2.24
N ASN A 174 16.85 -5.41 1.41
CA ASN A 174 15.49 -4.89 1.35
C ASN A 174 15.19 -4.28 -0.02
N LEU A 175 13.90 -4.20 -0.38
CA LEU A 175 13.45 -3.63 -1.64
C LEU A 175 12.19 -2.76 -1.47
N CYS A 176 11.03 -3.37 -1.22
CA CYS A 176 9.75 -2.64 -1.22
C CYS A 176 9.48 -1.86 0.07
N ARG A 177 10.02 -2.27 1.19
CA ARG A 177 9.77 -1.74 2.56
C ARG A 177 8.29 -1.74 2.97
N GLN A 178 7.47 -2.59 2.35
CA GLN A 178 6.02 -2.65 2.54
C GLN A 178 5.50 -4.05 2.93
N GLY A 179 6.40 -4.97 3.27
CA GLY A 179 6.02 -6.31 3.71
C GLY A 179 5.47 -7.24 2.62
N VAL A 180 5.69 -6.94 1.33
CA VAL A 180 5.11 -7.72 0.22
C VAL A 180 6.14 -8.45 -0.65
N CYS A 181 7.40 -8.01 -0.69
CA CYS A 181 8.39 -8.59 -1.62
C CYS A 181 9.18 -9.77 -1.06
N GLY A 182 9.31 -9.89 0.26
CA GLY A 182 10.07 -10.96 0.92
C GLY A 182 11.57 -10.68 1.08
N GLU A 183 12.11 -9.63 0.45
CA GLU A 183 13.56 -9.39 0.38
C GLU A 183 14.19 -9.16 1.76
N CYS A 184 13.47 -8.53 2.67
CA CYS A 184 13.97 -8.27 4.03
C CYS A 184 13.70 -9.39 5.03
N ARG A 185 13.27 -10.58 4.60
CA ARG A 185 13.00 -11.71 5.49
C ARG A 185 14.27 -12.12 6.24
N ILE A 186 14.19 -12.09 7.57
CA ILE A 186 15.28 -12.56 8.45
C ILE A 186 14.77 -13.67 9.39
N PRO A 187 15.66 -14.57 9.83
CA PRO A 187 15.29 -15.56 10.83
C PRO A 187 15.01 -14.91 12.18
N LEU A 188 14.06 -15.46 12.92
CA LEU A 188 13.74 -15.07 14.29
C LEU A 188 14.10 -16.23 15.22
N ALA A 189 15.01 -15.97 16.18
CA ALA A 189 15.48 -16.96 17.13
C ALA A 189 14.56 -17.09 18.37
N GLY A 190 13.75 -16.06 18.63
CA GLY A 190 12.83 -16.02 19.77
C GLY A 190 12.06 -14.71 19.84
N GLY A 191 11.15 -14.61 20.82
CA GLY A 191 10.24 -13.48 20.96
C GLY A 191 8.88 -13.72 20.31
N ILE A 192 7.97 -12.77 20.48
CA ILE A 192 6.61 -12.83 19.92
C ILE A 192 6.47 -11.76 18.81
N PRO A 193 6.55 -12.17 17.54
CA PRO A 193 6.42 -11.22 16.44
C PRO A 193 4.96 -10.78 16.27
N VAL A 194 4.76 -9.50 15.98
CA VAL A 194 3.51 -8.93 15.48
C VAL A 194 3.66 -8.80 13.98
N HIS A 195 3.22 -9.80 13.24
CA HIS A 195 3.31 -9.83 11.79
C HIS A 195 2.37 -8.80 11.16
N ARG A 196 2.93 -7.91 10.33
CA ARG A 196 2.20 -6.89 9.56
C ARG A 196 2.41 -7.05 8.06
N ASP A 197 3.17 -8.06 7.68
CA ASP A 197 3.48 -8.38 6.29
C ASP A 197 2.36 -9.21 5.63
N LEU A 198 2.35 -9.13 4.29
CA LEU A 198 1.52 -9.94 3.41
C LEU A 198 2.34 -11.00 2.67
N TYR A 199 3.61 -11.17 3.07
CA TYR A 199 4.53 -12.10 2.41
C TYR A 199 4.52 -13.48 3.03
N LEU A 200 4.65 -13.57 4.35
CA LEU A 200 4.68 -14.84 5.07
C LEU A 200 3.30 -15.50 5.02
N THR A 201 3.28 -16.80 4.80
CA THR A 201 2.03 -17.59 4.88
C THR A 201 1.54 -17.68 6.33
N PRO A 202 0.27 -18.04 6.57
CA PRO A 202 -0.22 -18.27 7.93
C PRO A 202 0.64 -19.27 8.70
N GLU A 203 1.06 -20.37 8.05
CA GLU A 203 1.88 -21.41 8.64
C GLU A 203 3.28 -20.91 9.03
N GLU A 204 3.89 -20.05 8.20
CA GLU A 204 5.17 -19.41 8.50
C GLU A 204 5.05 -18.41 9.65
N LYS A 205 3.95 -17.69 9.75
CA LYS A 205 3.66 -16.77 10.86
C LYS A 205 3.46 -17.54 12.17
N ASP A 206 2.70 -18.61 12.13
CA ASP A 206 2.45 -19.49 13.30
C ASP A 206 3.72 -20.20 13.77
N ALA A 207 4.63 -20.54 12.86
CA ALA A 207 5.94 -21.11 13.19
C ALA A 207 6.85 -20.14 13.96
N GLY A 208 6.66 -18.82 13.84
CA GLY A 208 7.35 -17.80 14.61
C GLY A 208 8.87 -17.76 14.43
N ASN A 209 9.39 -18.30 13.32
CA ASN A 209 10.83 -18.46 13.06
C ASN A 209 11.39 -17.50 12.02
N ALA A 210 10.57 -16.57 11.53
CA ALA A 210 10.94 -15.55 10.58
C ALA A 210 10.17 -14.26 10.83
N ILE A 211 10.75 -13.12 10.43
CA ILE A 211 10.12 -11.81 10.54
C ILE A 211 10.46 -10.95 9.32
N MET A 212 9.56 -10.04 8.99
CA MET A 212 9.76 -9.01 7.95
C MET A 212 10.03 -7.66 8.64
N PRO A 213 11.29 -7.28 8.90
CA PRO A 213 11.65 -6.12 9.73
C PRO A 213 11.20 -4.78 9.15
N CYS A 214 10.85 -4.72 7.87
CA CYS A 214 10.37 -3.48 7.26
C CYS A 214 8.96 -3.05 7.74
N VAL A 215 8.14 -3.98 8.25
CA VAL A 215 6.77 -3.67 8.68
C VAL A 215 6.37 -4.34 10.00
N SER A 216 6.88 -5.54 10.26
CA SER A 216 6.53 -6.32 11.46
C SER A 216 7.24 -5.79 12.70
N ARG A 217 6.63 -6.01 13.86
CA ARG A 217 7.12 -5.55 15.15
C ARG A 217 7.20 -6.71 16.14
N ALA A 218 7.57 -6.43 17.38
CA ALA A 218 7.45 -7.37 18.49
C ALA A 218 6.33 -6.92 19.42
N SER A 219 5.68 -7.89 20.09
CA SER A 219 4.83 -7.58 21.24
C SER A 219 5.73 -7.12 22.39
N ALA A 220 5.31 -6.11 23.14
CA ALA A 220 5.91 -5.79 24.42
C ALA A 220 5.74 -7.03 25.32
N ALA A 221 6.85 -7.53 25.86
CA ALA A 221 6.87 -8.63 26.82
C ALA A 221 6.43 -8.12 28.18
#